data_ab7b270363d2a1dc870932d3495f869e
#
_entry.id   ab7b270363d2a1dc870932d3495f869e
#
_cell.length_a   1.000
_cell.length_b   1.000
_cell.length_c   1.000
_cell.angle_alpha   90.00
_cell.angle_beta   90.00
_cell.angle_gamma   90.00
#
_symmetry.space_group_name_H-M   'P 1'
#
loop_
_entity.id
_entity.type
_entity.pdbx_description
1 polymer ?
#
loop_
_entity_poly.entity_id
_entity_poly.type
_entity_poly.pdbx_seq_one_letter_code
_entity_poly.pdbx_strand_id
1 'polypeptide(L)'
;VAFGNHEFDVSKDDLQKRLNESNFPWISANVKLKTKDTVRSFYKERKGKQQPVNKTFVKEFTDADGTEIKIGFISVCIPSNPKDHVEYGNMFAEAKASYADLKDRVDVVFGLTHVKLANDKKIAKLLPNLPLIMGGHEHENSMSFVGDVQISKADANAKTVFVHRISYDKKTKK
;
A
#
# COMPACT_ATOMS: atom_id res chain seq x y z
N VAL A 1 0.10 6.86 -0.30
CA VAL A 1 0.53 6.39 -1.63
C VAL A 1 1.43 5.18 -1.47
N ALA A 2 1.31 4.18 -2.38
CA ALA A 2 2.20 3.03 -2.46
C ALA A 2 3.23 3.20 -3.59
N PHE A 3 4.38 2.55 -3.47
CA PHE A 3 5.28 2.42 -4.62
C PHE A 3 4.70 1.48 -5.67
N GLY A 4 4.85 1.88 -6.96
CA GLY A 4 4.81 0.98 -8.09
C GLY A 4 6.23 0.68 -8.60
N ASN A 5 6.34 -0.14 -9.64
CA ASN A 5 7.65 -0.46 -10.21
C ASN A 5 8.26 0.72 -11.00
N HIS A 6 7.42 1.64 -11.49
CA HIS A 6 7.88 2.79 -12.28
C HIS A 6 8.43 3.94 -11.43
N GLU A 7 8.20 3.97 -10.13
CA GLU A 7 8.93 4.89 -9.23
C GLU A 7 10.45 4.67 -9.30
N PHE A 8 10.87 3.49 -9.73
CA PHE A 8 12.30 3.13 -9.85
C PHE A 8 12.86 3.30 -11.27
N ASP A 9 12.11 3.90 -12.20
CA ASP A 9 12.61 4.27 -13.54
C ASP A 9 13.57 5.46 -13.49
N VAL A 10 13.35 6.35 -12.53
CA VAL A 10 14.21 7.52 -12.30
C VAL A 10 15.46 7.16 -11.49
N SER A 11 16.44 8.07 -11.46
CA SER A 11 17.61 7.90 -10.62
C SER A 11 17.24 7.86 -9.12
N LYS A 12 18.11 7.25 -8.30
CA LYS A 12 17.94 7.24 -6.85
C LYS A 12 17.77 8.67 -6.28
N ASP A 13 18.55 9.62 -6.78
CA ASP A 13 18.52 11.00 -6.29
C ASP A 13 17.24 11.73 -6.71
N ASP A 14 16.73 11.47 -7.91
CA ASP A 14 15.46 12.02 -8.35
C ASP A 14 14.29 11.44 -7.58
N LEU A 15 14.28 10.13 -7.33
CA LEU A 15 13.29 9.52 -6.45
C LEU A 15 13.32 10.14 -5.05
N GLN A 16 14.52 10.34 -4.48
CA GLN A 16 14.65 10.97 -3.17
C GLN A 16 14.09 12.41 -3.17
N LYS A 17 14.32 13.18 -4.22
CA LYS A 17 13.72 14.52 -4.37
C LYS A 17 12.19 14.45 -4.40
N ARG A 18 11.60 13.52 -5.19
CA ARG A 18 10.13 13.35 -5.26
C ARG A 18 9.54 12.93 -3.91
N LEU A 19 10.22 12.03 -3.19
CA LEU A 19 9.83 11.67 -1.83
C LEU A 19 9.84 12.90 -0.90
N ASN A 20 10.89 13.71 -0.95
CA ASN A 20 11.03 14.90 -0.13
C ASN A 20 9.98 15.97 -0.44
N GLU A 21 9.61 16.16 -1.69
CA GLU A 21 8.60 17.13 -2.13
C GLU A 21 7.17 16.72 -1.77
N SER A 22 6.90 15.41 -1.66
CA SER A 22 5.53 14.90 -1.49
C SER A 22 4.93 15.24 -0.12
N ASN A 23 3.72 15.81 -0.09
CA ASN A 23 3.01 16.22 1.13
C ASN A 23 2.04 15.15 1.68
N PHE A 24 2.15 13.93 1.21
CA PHE A 24 1.33 12.77 1.60
C PHE A 24 2.22 11.64 2.13
N PRO A 25 1.67 10.71 2.94
CA PRO A 25 2.41 9.54 3.40
C PRO A 25 2.64 8.53 2.27
N TRP A 26 3.86 8.00 2.21
CA TRP A 26 4.20 6.83 1.43
C TRP A 26 4.22 5.60 2.31
N ILE A 27 3.76 4.47 1.78
CA ILE A 27 3.82 3.18 2.46
C ILE A 27 4.40 2.10 1.55
N SER A 28 5.21 1.22 2.12
CA SER A 28 5.73 0.04 1.44
C SER A 28 6.24 -0.98 2.44
N ALA A 29 5.70 -2.19 2.40
CA ALA A 29 6.16 -3.25 3.27
C ALA A 29 7.37 -3.99 2.71
N ASN A 30 7.39 -4.23 1.39
CA ASN A 30 8.38 -5.12 0.78
C ASN A 30 9.46 -4.43 -0.04
N VAL A 31 9.39 -3.10 -0.25
CA VAL A 31 10.42 -2.37 -1.01
C VAL A 31 11.29 -1.56 -0.06
N LYS A 32 12.60 -1.73 -0.18
CA LYS A 32 13.59 -1.10 0.68
C LYS A 32 14.68 -0.44 -0.13
N LEU A 33 15.27 0.60 0.43
CA LEU A 33 16.47 1.23 -0.07
C LEU A 33 17.68 0.35 0.29
N LYS A 34 18.41 -0.09 -0.72
CA LYS A 34 19.67 -0.79 -0.59
C LYS A 34 20.82 0.18 -0.79
N THR A 35 21.77 0.14 0.10
CA THR A 35 23.06 0.83 -0.02
C THR A 35 24.17 -0.22 0.04
N LYS A 36 25.42 0.20 -0.13
CA LYS A 36 26.58 -0.70 -0.03
C LYS A 36 26.61 -1.45 1.31
N ASP A 37 26.22 -0.77 2.40
CA ASP A 37 26.40 -1.27 3.76
C ASP A 37 25.07 -1.64 4.46
N THR A 38 23.91 -1.21 3.93
CA THR A 38 22.62 -1.38 4.63
C THR A 38 21.46 -1.58 3.68
N VAL A 39 20.43 -2.28 4.20
CA VAL A 39 19.10 -2.34 3.61
C VAL A 39 18.10 -1.77 4.62
N ARG A 40 17.41 -0.69 4.26
CA ARG A 40 16.49 0.02 5.15
C ARG A 40 15.28 0.56 4.39
N SER A 41 14.28 1.08 5.08
CA SER A 41 13.16 1.78 4.44
C SER A 41 13.66 2.99 3.63
N PHE A 42 13.02 3.27 2.51
CA PHE A 42 13.10 4.59 1.90
C PHE A 42 12.67 5.65 2.93
N TYR A 43 12.99 6.90 2.72
CA TYR A 43 12.70 7.96 3.68
C TYR A 43 12.38 9.27 2.97
N LYS A 44 11.68 10.15 3.69
CA LYS A 44 11.59 11.57 3.36
C LYS A 44 12.52 12.34 4.26
N GLU A 45 13.13 13.38 3.74
CA GLU A 45 13.89 14.33 4.54
C GLU A 45 13.04 15.58 4.80
N ARG A 46 12.81 15.88 6.07
CA ARG A 46 12.04 17.03 6.53
C ARG A 46 12.81 17.77 7.64
N LYS A 47 13.14 19.04 7.40
CA LYS A 47 13.87 19.88 8.37
C LYS A 47 15.14 19.17 8.89
N GLY A 48 15.91 18.56 8.00
CA GLY A 48 17.15 17.84 8.32
C GLY A 48 16.96 16.49 9.04
N LYS A 49 15.72 15.99 9.19
CA LYS A 49 15.43 14.69 9.80
C LYS A 49 14.90 13.70 8.76
N GLN A 50 15.42 12.49 8.80
CA GLN A 50 14.92 11.37 7.98
C GLN A 50 13.68 10.76 8.63
N GLN A 51 12.57 10.76 7.90
CA GLN A 51 11.32 10.11 8.26
C GLN A 51 11.16 8.88 7.38
N PRO A 52 11.20 7.66 7.92
CA PRO A 52 11.12 6.44 7.12
C PRO A 52 9.75 6.32 6.43
N VAL A 53 9.75 5.76 5.24
CA VAL A 53 8.53 5.23 4.61
C VAL A 53 8.05 4.05 5.45
N ASN A 54 6.85 4.15 5.98
CA ASN A 54 6.29 3.14 6.86
C ASN A 54 5.84 1.89 6.06
N LYS A 55 5.78 0.74 6.73
CA LYS A 55 5.23 -0.49 6.15
C LYS A 55 3.72 -0.42 5.97
N THR A 56 3.06 0.28 6.89
CA THR A 56 1.61 0.40 7.01
C THR A 56 1.22 1.85 7.28
N PHE A 57 -0.04 2.18 7.08
CA PHE A 57 -0.59 3.49 7.43
C PHE A 57 -1.94 3.31 8.13
N VAL A 58 -2.18 4.12 9.15
CA VAL A 58 -3.48 4.21 9.83
C VAL A 58 -4.06 5.60 9.63
N LYS A 59 -5.29 5.66 9.15
CA LYS A 59 -6.07 6.89 9.06
C LYS A 59 -7.21 6.83 10.08
N GLU A 60 -7.29 7.83 10.91
CA GLU A 60 -8.37 8.00 11.88
C GLU A 60 -9.38 9.03 11.35
N PHE A 61 -10.64 8.74 11.56
CA PHE A 61 -11.76 9.63 11.27
C PHE A 61 -12.63 9.71 12.51
N THR A 62 -13.23 10.88 12.72
CA THR A 62 -14.22 11.12 13.77
C THR A 62 -15.49 11.65 13.10
N ASP A 63 -16.60 11.00 13.31
CA ASP A 63 -17.89 11.43 12.79
C ASP A 63 -18.49 12.57 13.63
N ALA A 64 -19.56 13.18 13.14
CA ALA A 64 -20.23 14.30 13.80
C ALA A 64 -20.79 13.96 15.20
N ASP A 65 -21.12 12.69 15.46
CA ASP A 65 -21.56 12.17 16.75
C ASP A 65 -20.41 11.79 17.72
N GLY A 66 -19.14 12.01 17.29
CA GLY A 66 -17.95 11.64 18.04
C GLY A 66 -17.50 10.18 17.86
N THR A 67 -18.16 9.40 17.00
CA THR A 67 -17.73 8.03 16.69
C THR A 67 -16.40 8.06 15.92
N GLU A 68 -15.40 7.40 16.48
CA GLU A 68 -14.09 7.26 15.85
C GLU A 68 -14.00 5.97 15.06
N ILE A 69 -13.38 6.02 13.88
CA ILE A 69 -13.01 4.85 13.07
C ILE A 69 -11.54 4.93 12.69
N LYS A 70 -10.84 3.80 12.78
CA LYS A 70 -9.44 3.62 12.39
C LYS A 70 -9.36 2.70 11.19
N ILE A 71 -8.83 3.22 10.09
CA ILE A 71 -8.64 2.46 8.84
C ILE A 71 -7.16 2.21 8.65
N GLY A 72 -6.78 0.93 8.57
CA GLY A 72 -5.43 0.49 8.28
C GLY A 72 -5.20 0.25 6.78
N PHE A 73 -3.99 0.51 6.32
CA PHE A 73 -3.56 0.22 4.95
C PHE A 73 -2.28 -0.59 4.97
N ILE A 74 -2.28 -1.71 4.27
CA ILE A 74 -1.08 -2.48 3.94
C ILE A 74 -0.68 -2.20 2.49
N SER A 75 0.60 -2.33 2.16
CA SER A 75 1.08 -2.07 0.80
C SER A 75 2.21 -2.98 0.40
N VAL A 76 2.11 -3.51 -0.82
CA VAL A 76 3.18 -4.29 -1.47
C VAL A 76 3.30 -3.92 -2.96
N CYS A 77 4.53 -4.02 -3.46
CA CYS A 77 4.90 -3.74 -4.85
C CYS A 77 5.53 -4.97 -5.50
N ILE A 78 5.31 -5.13 -6.80
CA ILE A 78 5.91 -6.19 -7.61
C ILE A 78 7.41 -5.95 -7.79
N PRO A 79 8.27 -7.01 -7.71
CA PRO A 79 9.70 -6.89 -7.93
C PRO A 79 10.05 -6.93 -9.44
N SER A 80 9.52 -6.03 -10.24
CA SER A 80 9.65 -6.06 -11.71
C SER A 80 10.61 -5.02 -12.29
N ASN A 81 11.18 -4.17 -11.47
CA ASN A 81 12.18 -3.16 -11.89
C ASN A 81 13.40 -3.20 -10.97
N PRO A 82 14.28 -4.20 -11.12
CA PRO A 82 15.46 -4.33 -10.29
C PRO A 82 16.44 -3.17 -10.54
N LYS A 83 16.88 -2.55 -9.45
CA LYS A 83 17.92 -1.51 -9.43
C LYS A 83 18.92 -1.81 -8.32
N ASP A 84 20.15 -1.37 -8.47
CA ASP A 84 21.20 -1.61 -7.47
C ASP A 84 20.84 -1.05 -6.08
N HIS A 85 20.05 0.03 -6.04
CA HIS A 85 19.63 0.69 -4.82
C HIS A 85 18.26 0.24 -4.31
N VAL A 86 17.64 -0.80 -4.90
CA VAL A 86 16.32 -1.31 -4.51
C VAL A 86 16.42 -2.77 -4.10
N GLU A 87 15.92 -3.08 -2.93
CA GLU A 87 15.74 -4.44 -2.42
C GLU A 87 14.25 -4.76 -2.30
N TYR A 88 13.85 -5.90 -2.86
CA TYR A 88 12.47 -6.38 -2.78
C TYR A 88 12.37 -7.58 -1.85
N GLY A 89 11.61 -7.44 -0.77
CA GLY A 89 11.20 -8.56 0.08
C GLY A 89 10.05 -9.37 -0.53
N ASN A 90 9.75 -10.51 0.09
CA ASN A 90 8.63 -11.35 -0.34
C ASN A 90 7.29 -10.65 -0.07
N MET A 91 6.58 -10.27 -1.14
CA MET A 91 5.33 -9.51 -1.06
C MET A 91 4.23 -10.21 -0.25
N PHE A 92 4.15 -11.54 -0.31
CA PHE A 92 3.11 -12.30 0.41
C PHE A 92 3.42 -12.37 1.92
N ALA A 93 4.67 -12.60 2.26
CA ALA A 93 5.11 -12.61 3.67
C ALA A 93 4.95 -11.22 4.30
N GLU A 94 5.35 -10.16 3.59
CA GLU A 94 5.24 -8.78 4.10
C GLU A 94 3.78 -8.31 4.16
N ALA A 95 2.90 -8.71 3.23
CA ALA A 95 1.47 -8.44 3.33
C ALA A 95 0.85 -9.12 4.57
N LYS A 96 1.18 -10.40 4.82
CA LYS A 96 0.72 -11.10 6.03
C LYS A 96 1.21 -10.45 7.32
N ALA A 97 2.49 -10.10 7.38
CA ALA A 97 3.09 -9.46 8.55
C ALA A 97 2.45 -8.08 8.81
N SER A 98 2.25 -7.28 7.76
CA SER A 98 1.61 -5.97 7.85
C SER A 98 0.15 -6.07 8.30
N TYR A 99 -0.59 -7.05 7.79
CA TYR A 99 -1.96 -7.30 8.23
C TYR A 99 -2.02 -7.74 9.70
N ALA A 100 -1.14 -8.65 10.11
CA ALA A 100 -1.07 -9.11 11.49
C ALA A 100 -0.74 -7.97 12.48
N ASP A 101 0.11 -7.02 12.08
CA ASP A 101 0.43 -5.82 12.88
C ASP A 101 -0.78 -4.88 13.05
N LEU A 102 -1.65 -4.79 12.04
CA LEU A 102 -2.77 -3.85 12.05
C LEU A 102 -4.08 -4.39 12.58
N LYS A 103 -4.41 -5.65 12.32
CA LYS A 103 -5.76 -6.23 12.48
C LYS A 103 -6.42 -6.04 13.85
N ASP A 104 -5.61 -5.96 14.91
CA ASP A 104 -6.09 -5.79 16.30
C ASP A 104 -5.99 -4.32 16.78
N ARG A 105 -5.52 -3.41 15.92
CA ARG A 105 -5.29 -1.99 16.23
C ARG A 105 -6.20 -1.03 15.45
N VAL A 106 -6.91 -1.55 14.46
CA VAL A 106 -7.79 -0.77 13.60
C VAL A 106 -9.12 -1.46 13.42
N ASP A 107 -10.12 -0.73 12.97
CA ASP A 107 -11.47 -1.26 12.74
C ASP A 107 -11.54 -2.07 11.44
N VAL A 108 -10.81 -1.64 10.39
CA VAL A 108 -10.76 -2.31 9.09
C VAL A 108 -9.40 -2.11 8.43
N VAL A 109 -8.95 -3.12 7.67
CA VAL A 109 -7.69 -3.04 6.89
C VAL A 109 -7.99 -3.15 5.42
N PHE A 110 -7.41 -2.25 4.60
CA PHE A 110 -7.43 -2.28 3.15
C PHE A 110 -6.05 -2.59 2.57
N GLY A 111 -6.04 -3.23 1.39
CA GLY A 111 -4.85 -3.39 0.57
C GLY A 111 -4.67 -2.22 -0.40
N LEU A 112 -3.47 -1.66 -0.46
CA LEU A 112 -3.04 -0.72 -1.49
C LEU A 112 -1.83 -1.33 -2.20
N THR A 113 -2.05 -1.96 -3.35
CA THR A 113 -1.07 -2.84 -3.96
C THR A 113 -0.64 -2.37 -5.36
N HIS A 114 0.59 -2.68 -5.73
CA HIS A 114 1.04 -2.52 -7.11
C HIS A 114 1.66 -3.84 -7.60
N VAL A 115 0.81 -4.82 -7.87
CA VAL A 115 1.20 -6.18 -8.27
C VAL A 115 0.28 -6.70 -9.36
N LYS A 116 0.65 -7.81 -10.03
CA LYS A 116 -0.23 -8.47 -11.00
C LYS A 116 -1.54 -8.91 -10.35
N LEU A 117 -2.65 -8.86 -11.08
CA LEU A 117 -3.97 -9.30 -10.60
C LEU A 117 -3.94 -10.72 -10.01
N ALA A 118 -3.15 -11.62 -10.61
CA ALA A 118 -2.96 -12.98 -10.07
C ALA A 118 -2.33 -12.98 -8.67
N ASN A 119 -1.46 -12.01 -8.35
CA ASN A 119 -0.86 -11.84 -7.03
C ASN A 119 -1.84 -11.19 -6.05
N ASP A 120 -2.66 -10.21 -6.49
CA ASP A 120 -3.74 -9.67 -5.65
C ASP A 120 -4.73 -10.77 -5.26
N LYS A 121 -5.11 -11.64 -6.21
CA LYS A 121 -5.95 -12.81 -5.92
C LYS A 121 -5.32 -13.78 -4.91
N LYS A 122 -3.99 -13.95 -4.94
CA LYS A 122 -3.28 -14.73 -3.91
C LYS A 122 -3.27 -14.01 -2.56
N ILE A 123 -3.05 -12.70 -2.53
CA ILE A 123 -3.11 -11.89 -1.30
C ILE A 123 -4.52 -11.97 -0.69
N ALA A 124 -5.57 -11.82 -1.50
CA ALA A 124 -6.95 -11.97 -1.07
C ALA A 124 -7.25 -13.34 -0.44
N LYS A 125 -6.73 -14.43 -1.04
CA LYS A 125 -6.83 -15.78 -0.44
C LYS A 125 -6.08 -15.91 0.89
N LEU A 126 -4.93 -15.27 1.02
CA LEU A 126 -4.14 -15.28 2.26
C LEU A 126 -4.73 -14.41 3.36
N LEU A 127 -5.48 -13.37 2.99
CA LEU A 127 -6.04 -12.35 3.88
C LEU A 127 -7.55 -12.17 3.58
N PRO A 128 -8.39 -13.19 3.84
CA PRO A 128 -9.80 -13.18 3.45
C PRO A 128 -10.65 -12.14 4.19
N ASN A 129 -10.11 -11.53 5.23
CA ASN A 129 -10.76 -10.46 5.99
C ASN A 129 -10.41 -9.04 5.49
N LEU A 130 -9.67 -8.90 4.38
CA LEU A 130 -9.56 -7.63 3.68
C LEU A 130 -10.84 -7.42 2.87
N PRO A 131 -11.65 -6.38 3.11
CA PRO A 131 -12.85 -6.17 2.30
C PRO A 131 -12.51 -5.63 0.90
N LEU A 132 -11.36 -4.95 0.76
CA LEU A 132 -10.96 -4.28 -0.48
C LEU A 132 -9.45 -4.27 -0.68
N ILE A 133 -9.04 -4.58 -1.90
CA ILE A 133 -7.69 -4.34 -2.44
C ILE A 133 -7.82 -3.32 -3.58
N MET A 134 -7.21 -2.16 -3.42
CA MET A 134 -7.04 -1.15 -4.44
C MET A 134 -5.68 -1.37 -5.11
N GLY A 135 -5.69 -1.92 -6.32
CA GLY A 135 -4.50 -2.34 -7.03
C GLY A 135 -4.13 -1.45 -8.23
N GLY A 136 -2.88 -1.51 -8.64
CA GLY A 136 -2.35 -0.96 -9.88
C GLY A 136 -1.65 -2.03 -10.72
N HIS A 137 -0.80 -1.62 -11.65
CA HIS A 137 0.12 -2.41 -12.48
C HIS A 137 -0.41 -2.83 -13.85
N GLU A 138 -1.62 -3.39 -13.99
CA GLU A 138 -2.11 -3.95 -15.26
C GLU A 138 -2.44 -2.90 -16.33
N HIS A 139 -2.63 -1.64 -15.98
CA HIS A 139 -3.05 -0.58 -16.90
C HIS A 139 -4.45 -0.81 -17.53
N GLU A 140 -5.23 -1.74 -17.02
CA GLU A 140 -6.55 -2.09 -17.48
C GLU A 140 -7.58 -1.98 -16.34
N ASN A 141 -8.75 -1.43 -16.67
CA ASN A 141 -9.86 -1.36 -15.73
C ASN A 141 -10.39 -2.77 -15.45
N SER A 142 -10.34 -3.18 -14.21
CA SER A 142 -10.86 -4.48 -13.81
C SER A 142 -11.38 -4.49 -12.38
N MET A 143 -12.40 -5.30 -12.14
CA MET A 143 -12.92 -5.62 -10.83
C MET A 143 -13.06 -7.15 -10.71
N SER A 144 -12.57 -7.70 -9.62
CA SER A 144 -12.60 -9.14 -9.34
C SER A 144 -12.92 -9.38 -7.87
N PHE A 145 -13.43 -10.57 -7.57
CA PHE A 145 -13.70 -11.02 -6.21
C PHE A 145 -12.98 -12.33 -5.91
N VAL A 146 -12.51 -12.48 -4.67
CA VAL A 146 -11.99 -13.73 -4.12
C VAL A 146 -12.64 -13.93 -2.75
N GLY A 147 -13.69 -14.76 -2.69
CA GLY A 147 -14.62 -14.74 -1.57
C GLY A 147 -15.25 -13.35 -1.44
N ASP A 148 -15.19 -12.76 -0.26
CA ASP A 148 -15.72 -11.43 0.02
C ASP A 148 -14.72 -10.30 -0.25
N VAL A 149 -13.50 -10.62 -0.67
CA VAL A 149 -12.47 -9.61 -0.96
C VAL A 149 -12.65 -9.05 -2.37
N GLN A 150 -13.00 -7.78 -2.47
CA GLN A 150 -13.03 -7.05 -3.74
C GLN A 150 -11.61 -6.61 -4.14
N ILE A 151 -11.27 -6.77 -5.41
CA ILE A 151 -10.03 -6.25 -6.01
C ILE A 151 -10.43 -5.31 -7.13
N SER A 152 -9.97 -4.05 -7.09
CA SER A 152 -10.26 -3.04 -8.11
C SER A 152 -8.97 -2.44 -8.64
N LYS A 153 -8.85 -2.39 -9.96
CA LYS A 153 -7.73 -1.76 -10.68
C LYS A 153 -8.28 -0.82 -11.74
N ALA A 154 -7.84 0.43 -11.75
CA ALA A 154 -8.20 1.40 -12.77
C ALA A 154 -7.24 1.35 -13.97
N ASP A 155 -7.64 1.97 -15.08
CA ASP A 155 -6.77 2.14 -16.24
C ASP A 155 -5.53 2.99 -15.93
N ALA A 156 -4.52 2.85 -16.76
CA ALA A 156 -3.35 3.71 -16.74
C ALA A 156 -3.68 5.16 -17.10
N ASN A 157 -2.78 6.07 -16.72
CA ASN A 157 -2.80 7.48 -17.11
C ASN A 157 -4.08 8.23 -16.66
N ALA A 158 -4.64 7.84 -15.53
CA ALA A 158 -5.84 8.43 -14.94
C ALA A 158 -7.06 8.49 -15.89
N LYS A 159 -7.16 7.55 -16.85
CA LYS A 159 -8.31 7.46 -17.76
C LYS A 159 -9.59 7.10 -17.02
N THR A 160 -9.50 6.28 -15.98
CA THR A 160 -10.62 5.90 -15.12
C THR A 160 -10.23 6.00 -13.66
N VAL A 161 -11.24 6.07 -12.79
CA VAL A 161 -11.09 6.05 -11.34
C VAL A 161 -12.20 5.18 -10.73
N PHE A 162 -11.86 4.37 -9.73
CA PHE A 162 -12.86 3.74 -8.88
C PHE A 162 -13.21 4.66 -7.71
N VAL A 163 -14.49 4.86 -7.48
CA VAL A 163 -15.00 5.53 -6.29
C VAL A 163 -15.63 4.48 -5.39
N HIS A 164 -14.94 4.14 -4.31
CA HIS A 164 -15.44 3.21 -3.31
C HIS A 164 -16.22 3.99 -2.23
N ARG A 165 -17.50 3.67 -2.07
CA ARG A 165 -18.33 4.14 -0.95
C ARG A 165 -18.46 3.01 0.05
N ILE A 166 -17.94 3.20 1.25
CA ILE A 166 -17.82 2.17 2.27
C ILE A 166 -18.59 2.65 3.51
N SER A 167 -19.47 1.80 4.01
CA SER A 167 -20.10 1.97 5.32
C SER A 167 -19.51 0.94 6.27
N TYR A 168 -19.24 1.34 7.50
CA TYR A 168 -18.73 0.45 8.54
C TYR A 168 -19.51 0.63 9.82
N ASP A 169 -20.14 -0.43 10.29
CA ASP A 169 -20.84 -0.44 11.57
C ASP A 169 -19.93 -0.99 12.67
N LYS A 170 -19.53 -0.14 13.60
CA LYS A 170 -18.67 -0.53 14.73
C LYS A 170 -19.26 -1.57 15.66
N LYS A 171 -20.60 -1.63 15.78
CA LYS A 171 -21.29 -2.60 16.67
C LYS A 171 -21.20 -4.00 16.10
N THR A 172 -21.45 -4.12 14.78
CA THR A 172 -21.42 -5.41 14.10
C THR A 172 -20.06 -5.75 13.52
N LYS A 173 -19.14 -4.77 13.47
CA LYS A 173 -17.82 -4.86 12.84
C LYS A 173 -17.88 -5.24 11.35
N LYS A 174 -18.90 -4.73 10.66
CA LYS A 174 -19.15 -4.98 9.23
C LYS A 174 -19.39 -3.69 8.47
#